data_cc9db62336153fc27cda14927359831c
#
_entry.id   cc9db62336153fc27cda14927359831c
#
_cell.length_a   1.000
_cell.length_b   1.000
_cell.length_c   1.000
_cell.angle_alpha   90.00
_cell.angle_beta   90.00
_cell.angle_gamma   90.00
#
_symmetry.space_group_name_H-M   'P 1'
#
loop_
_entity.id
_entity.type
_entity.pdbx_description
1 polymer ?
#
loop_
_entity_poly.entity_id
_entity_poly.type
_entity_poly.pdbx_seq_one_letter_code
_entity_poly.pdbx_strand_id
1 'polypeptide(L)'
;MTIAIRRPIAVLAACAAVGALVTGCGAGPGGGDIGAAAVIGSGQVSLESVQQRITDVLAGSPDARQLQQQKPSTFPPIARTIVQLAVWDEATKQLAAKLGVTVSEAQVDQVYAQQTASGQLPSYSDTKNIPVKGDVLKGYLRDSLLWQAIGAKQVRTTAVTYDYAVTQDRNGAQALVDKLLAHPDQHTAIVNQAMAGAQSQDGSKPKSTANLTGAPATTPQELAPMFAANAGSVIAFPVQQENIWVVAYVQKRTENAGDTTGGQDVSQVAGSFGQSQMIRYAAQAGVTLNPRFGVWEPLTGLVSPSDGESSSILKTVKTNP
;
A
#
# COMPACT_ATOMS: atom_id res chain seq x y z
N MET A 1 -23.48 -67.10 -6.91
CA MET A 1 -23.12 -66.07 -5.89
C MET A 1 -22.25 -65.05 -6.58
N THR A 2 -22.82 -63.95 -7.06
CA THR A 2 -22.14 -62.95 -7.87
C THR A 2 -22.11 -61.66 -7.07
N ILE A 3 -20.92 -61.25 -6.60
CA ILE A 3 -20.73 -60.05 -5.80
C ILE A 3 -20.43 -58.90 -6.78
N ALA A 4 -21.37 -57.96 -6.88
CA ALA A 4 -21.21 -56.74 -7.66
C ALA A 4 -20.45 -55.70 -6.83
N ILE A 5 -19.26 -55.35 -7.27
CA ILE A 5 -18.45 -54.26 -6.70
C ILE A 5 -18.95 -52.93 -7.27
N ARG A 6 -19.63 -52.15 -6.44
CA ARG A 6 -20.01 -50.78 -6.74
C ARG A 6 -18.78 -49.88 -6.47
N ARG A 7 -18.25 -49.27 -7.50
CA ARG A 7 -17.25 -48.18 -7.41
C ARG A 7 -17.98 -46.88 -7.01
N PRO A 8 -17.50 -46.10 -6.04
CA PRO A 8 -18.04 -44.77 -5.80
C PRO A 8 -17.42 -43.79 -6.80
N ILE A 9 -18.26 -43.22 -7.66
CA ILE A 9 -17.97 -42.03 -8.44
C ILE A 9 -18.26 -40.83 -7.53
N ALA A 10 -17.25 -40.27 -6.87
CA ALA A 10 -17.39 -39.09 -6.05
C ALA A 10 -16.07 -38.29 -5.97
N VAL A 11 -15.53 -37.83 -7.12
CA VAL A 11 -14.37 -36.96 -7.15
C VAL A 11 -14.53 -35.80 -8.16
N LEU A 12 -15.70 -35.45 -8.61
CA LEU A 12 -15.90 -34.40 -9.62
C LEU A 12 -16.82 -33.25 -9.18
N ALA A 13 -17.07 -33.07 -7.87
CA ALA A 13 -17.96 -32.00 -7.38
C ALA A 13 -17.23 -30.81 -6.71
N ALA A 14 -15.93 -30.88 -6.52
CA ALA A 14 -15.20 -29.81 -5.77
C ALA A 14 -14.75 -28.61 -6.61
N CYS A 15 -14.72 -28.72 -7.94
CA CYS A 15 -14.30 -27.58 -8.81
C CYS A 15 -15.43 -26.61 -9.18
N ALA A 16 -16.69 -26.94 -8.91
CA ALA A 16 -17.84 -26.10 -9.28
C ALA A 16 -18.17 -25.00 -8.25
N ALA A 17 -17.63 -25.05 -7.04
CA ALA A 17 -17.96 -24.08 -5.98
C ALA A 17 -17.26 -22.72 -6.14
N VAL A 18 -16.20 -22.61 -6.93
CA VAL A 18 -15.52 -21.33 -7.20
C VAL A 18 -16.26 -20.52 -8.28
N GLY A 19 -17.00 -21.15 -9.14
CA GLY A 19 -17.76 -20.51 -10.23
C GLY A 19 -19.11 -19.91 -9.82
N ALA A 20 -19.69 -20.31 -8.68
CA ALA A 20 -21.05 -19.92 -8.28
C ALA A 20 -21.15 -18.60 -7.49
N LEU A 21 -20.03 -17.94 -7.16
CA LEU A 21 -20.03 -16.60 -6.52
C LEU A 21 -20.09 -15.43 -7.53
N VAL A 22 -20.25 -15.71 -8.82
CA VAL A 22 -20.16 -14.71 -9.89
C VAL A 22 -21.51 -14.03 -10.20
N THR A 23 -22.64 -14.44 -9.60
CA THR A 23 -23.95 -13.86 -9.87
C THR A 23 -24.52 -13.05 -8.70
N GLY A 24 -23.70 -12.22 -8.08
CA GLY A 24 -24.16 -11.19 -7.15
C GLY A 24 -24.27 -9.84 -7.88
N CYS A 25 -25.34 -9.54 -8.58
CA CYS A 25 -25.70 -8.19 -9.00
C CYS A 25 -25.89 -7.31 -7.76
N GLY A 26 -24.88 -6.53 -7.44
CA GLY A 26 -24.91 -5.44 -6.48
C GLY A 26 -24.40 -4.17 -7.14
N ALA A 27 -25.22 -3.52 -7.96
CA ALA A 27 -24.96 -2.13 -8.37
C ALA A 27 -25.19 -1.23 -7.15
N GLY A 28 -24.12 -1.05 -6.34
CA GLY A 28 -24.04 0.05 -5.37
C GLY A 28 -23.79 1.37 -6.12
N PRO A 29 -24.05 2.56 -5.51
CA PRO A 29 -23.86 3.87 -6.14
C PRO A 29 -22.35 4.20 -6.27
N GLY A 30 -21.73 3.62 -7.27
CA GLY A 30 -20.37 3.83 -7.72
C GLY A 30 -20.14 2.85 -8.85
N GLY A 31 -20.45 3.27 -10.09
CA GLY A 31 -20.44 2.45 -11.28
C GLY A 31 -19.08 1.82 -11.59
N GLY A 32 -18.67 0.83 -10.78
CA GLY A 32 -17.52 -0.02 -11.05
C GLY A 32 -17.87 -0.97 -12.18
N ASP A 33 -17.01 -1.03 -13.19
CA ASP A 33 -17.11 -1.99 -14.27
C ASP A 33 -17.15 -3.42 -13.67
N ILE A 34 -18.20 -4.18 -14.01
CA ILE A 34 -18.45 -5.54 -13.48
C ILE A 34 -17.25 -6.47 -13.70
N GLY A 35 -16.42 -6.18 -14.69
CA GLY A 35 -15.19 -6.93 -15.03
C GLY A 35 -13.92 -6.50 -14.30
N ALA A 36 -13.95 -5.46 -13.45
CA ALA A 36 -12.77 -4.93 -12.78
C ALA A 36 -12.54 -5.53 -11.39
N ALA A 37 -11.29 -5.88 -11.09
CA ALA A 37 -10.80 -6.11 -9.73
C ALA A 37 -10.43 -4.79 -9.05
N ALA A 38 -9.91 -3.84 -9.82
CA ALA A 38 -9.63 -2.48 -9.37
C ALA A 38 -9.71 -1.50 -10.54
N VAL A 39 -10.01 -0.23 -10.22
CA VAL A 39 -9.91 0.92 -11.13
C VAL A 39 -8.98 1.93 -10.51
N ILE A 40 -8.00 2.46 -11.27
CA ILE A 40 -7.02 3.45 -10.83
C ILE A 40 -7.02 4.58 -11.87
N GLY A 41 -7.62 5.74 -11.54
CA GLY A 41 -7.77 6.82 -12.51
C GLY A 41 -8.48 6.36 -13.77
N SER A 42 -7.80 6.38 -14.92
CA SER A 42 -8.31 5.87 -16.20
C SER A 42 -7.93 4.41 -16.49
N GLY A 43 -7.10 3.78 -15.65
CA GLY A 43 -6.65 2.41 -15.83
C GLY A 43 -7.49 1.41 -15.04
N GLN A 44 -7.40 0.15 -15.45
CA GLN A 44 -8.20 -0.92 -14.89
C GLN A 44 -7.38 -2.19 -14.74
N VAL A 45 -7.52 -2.83 -13.57
CA VAL A 45 -7.07 -4.20 -13.34
C VAL A 45 -8.25 -5.14 -13.57
N SER A 46 -8.16 -6.02 -14.56
CA SER A 46 -9.27 -6.93 -14.85
C SER A 46 -9.43 -8.01 -13.78
N LEU A 47 -10.68 -8.36 -13.52
CA LEU A 47 -11.03 -9.41 -12.60
C LEU A 47 -10.50 -10.78 -13.04
N GLU A 48 -10.53 -11.03 -14.36
CA GLU A 48 -10.03 -12.25 -14.97
C GLU A 48 -8.53 -12.42 -14.72
N SER A 49 -7.72 -11.34 -14.91
CA SER A 49 -6.26 -11.41 -14.65
C SER A 49 -5.94 -11.71 -13.20
N VAL A 50 -6.70 -11.16 -12.25
CA VAL A 50 -6.53 -11.45 -10.83
C VAL A 50 -6.92 -12.90 -10.51
N GLN A 51 -8.03 -13.38 -11.07
CA GLN A 51 -8.46 -14.78 -10.90
C GLN A 51 -7.45 -15.76 -11.48
N GLN A 52 -6.89 -15.46 -12.65
CA GLN A 52 -5.85 -16.29 -13.25
C GLN A 52 -4.62 -16.37 -12.34
N ARG A 53 -4.14 -15.24 -11.81
CA ARG A 53 -3.01 -15.21 -10.84
C ARG A 53 -3.31 -16.03 -9.58
N ILE A 54 -4.54 -15.96 -9.05
CA ILE A 54 -4.97 -16.81 -7.91
C ILE A 54 -4.88 -18.30 -8.30
N THR A 55 -5.37 -18.66 -9.48
CA THR A 55 -5.32 -20.02 -9.99
C THR A 55 -3.87 -20.51 -10.13
N ASP A 56 -2.99 -19.69 -10.67
CA ASP A 56 -1.58 -20.01 -10.86
C ASP A 56 -0.85 -20.22 -9.51
N VAL A 57 -1.15 -19.38 -8.50
CA VAL A 57 -0.63 -19.54 -7.14
C VAL A 57 -1.10 -20.87 -6.53
N LEU A 58 -2.37 -21.21 -6.68
CA LEU A 58 -2.92 -22.47 -6.19
C LEU A 58 -2.34 -23.67 -6.94
N ALA A 59 -2.14 -23.57 -8.25
CA ALA A 59 -1.54 -24.64 -9.05
C ALA A 59 -0.07 -24.86 -8.68
N GLY A 60 0.68 -23.76 -8.50
CA GLY A 60 2.13 -23.78 -8.27
C GLY A 60 2.58 -23.98 -6.82
N SER A 61 1.68 -23.88 -5.82
CA SER A 61 2.04 -23.95 -4.40
C SER A 61 1.19 -24.96 -3.62
N PRO A 62 1.78 -26.08 -3.17
CA PRO A 62 1.09 -26.99 -2.24
C PRO A 62 0.64 -26.29 -0.95
N ASP A 63 1.45 -25.36 -0.42
CA ASP A 63 1.13 -24.60 0.79
C ASP A 63 -0.08 -23.67 0.60
N ALA A 64 -0.22 -23.04 -0.57
CA ALA A 64 -1.39 -22.23 -0.90
C ALA A 64 -2.66 -23.08 -0.95
N ARG A 65 -2.60 -24.25 -1.57
CA ARG A 65 -3.72 -25.22 -1.60
C ARG A 65 -4.08 -25.68 -0.19
N GLN A 66 -3.08 -26.00 0.62
CA GLN A 66 -3.29 -26.41 2.01
C GLN A 66 -3.97 -25.32 2.83
N LEU A 67 -3.54 -24.06 2.70
CA LEU A 67 -4.19 -22.93 3.37
C LEU A 67 -5.64 -22.77 2.92
N GLN A 68 -5.91 -22.88 1.62
CA GLN A 68 -7.27 -22.78 1.10
C GLN A 68 -8.18 -23.88 1.62
N GLN A 69 -7.68 -25.13 1.70
CA GLN A 69 -8.47 -26.29 2.11
C GLN A 69 -8.68 -26.39 3.62
N GLN A 70 -7.61 -26.16 4.39
CA GLN A 70 -7.64 -26.36 5.85
C GLN A 70 -8.16 -25.16 6.61
N LYS A 71 -7.86 -23.96 6.12
CA LYS A 71 -8.26 -22.68 6.72
C LYS A 71 -8.69 -21.70 5.64
N PRO A 72 -9.90 -21.83 5.07
CA PRO A 72 -10.37 -20.94 4.01
C PRO A 72 -10.28 -19.46 4.38
N SER A 73 -10.42 -19.11 5.67
CA SER A 73 -10.27 -17.74 6.19
C SER A 73 -8.86 -17.18 6.09
N THR A 74 -7.82 -17.99 5.87
CA THR A 74 -6.43 -17.54 5.71
C THR A 74 -6.04 -17.30 4.25
N PHE A 75 -6.90 -17.64 3.30
CA PHE A 75 -6.66 -17.40 1.87
C PHE A 75 -6.98 -15.97 1.40
N PRO A 76 -7.99 -15.26 1.93
CA PRO A 76 -8.26 -13.88 1.56
C PRO A 76 -7.05 -12.93 1.64
N PRO A 77 -6.13 -13.01 2.61
CA PRO A 77 -4.90 -12.23 2.61
C PRO A 77 -4.05 -12.42 1.35
N ILE A 78 -3.91 -13.66 0.86
CA ILE A 78 -3.16 -13.96 -0.37
C ILE A 78 -3.83 -13.29 -1.58
N ALA A 79 -5.16 -13.41 -1.69
CA ALA A 79 -5.92 -12.77 -2.76
C ALA A 79 -5.78 -11.25 -2.71
N ARG A 80 -5.78 -10.64 -1.52
CA ARG A 80 -5.53 -9.21 -1.32
C ARG A 80 -4.13 -8.81 -1.79
N THR A 81 -3.09 -9.57 -1.43
CA THR A 81 -1.72 -9.31 -1.90
C THR A 81 -1.62 -9.39 -3.43
N ILE A 82 -2.30 -10.35 -4.06
CA ILE A 82 -2.34 -10.47 -5.52
C ILE A 82 -2.96 -9.22 -6.17
N VAL A 83 -4.10 -8.75 -5.64
CA VAL A 83 -4.76 -7.52 -6.13
C VAL A 83 -3.88 -6.29 -5.87
N GLN A 84 -3.28 -6.19 -4.67
CA GLN A 84 -2.37 -5.09 -4.32
C GLN A 84 -1.21 -4.97 -5.31
N LEU A 85 -0.53 -6.08 -5.61
CA LEU A 85 0.55 -6.08 -6.59
C LEU A 85 0.07 -5.65 -7.99
N ALA A 86 -1.16 -6.04 -8.37
CA ALA A 86 -1.72 -5.62 -9.65
C ALA A 86 -2.08 -4.11 -9.67
N VAL A 87 -2.57 -3.56 -8.55
CA VAL A 87 -2.81 -2.11 -8.40
C VAL A 87 -1.50 -1.34 -8.42
N TRP A 88 -0.46 -1.83 -7.75
CA TRP A 88 0.87 -1.22 -7.77
C TRP A 88 1.46 -1.18 -9.17
N ASP A 89 1.40 -2.28 -9.92
CA ASP A 89 1.86 -2.39 -11.31
C ASP A 89 1.16 -1.33 -12.20
N GLU A 90 -0.17 -1.25 -12.12
CA GLU A 90 -0.92 -0.29 -12.92
C GLU A 90 -0.62 1.17 -12.52
N ALA A 91 -0.60 1.49 -11.21
CA ALA A 91 -0.28 2.83 -10.73
C ALA A 91 1.17 3.24 -11.07
N THR A 92 2.12 2.28 -10.98
CA THR A 92 3.53 2.51 -11.34
C THR A 92 3.67 2.81 -12.83
N LYS A 93 3.01 2.06 -13.70
CA LYS A 93 3.00 2.29 -15.16
C LYS A 93 2.49 3.68 -15.52
N GLN A 94 1.35 4.08 -14.92
CA GLN A 94 0.78 5.40 -15.15
C GLN A 94 1.71 6.53 -14.68
N LEU A 95 2.26 6.40 -13.48
CA LEU A 95 3.18 7.40 -12.94
C LEU A 95 4.48 7.47 -13.74
N ALA A 96 5.07 6.33 -14.11
CA ALA A 96 6.29 6.26 -14.90
C ALA A 96 6.09 6.91 -16.28
N ALA A 97 4.97 6.63 -16.96
CA ALA A 97 4.60 7.28 -18.21
C ALA A 97 4.46 8.80 -18.06
N LYS A 98 3.78 9.26 -17.00
CA LYS A 98 3.62 10.71 -16.68
C LYS A 98 4.97 11.41 -16.46
N LEU A 99 5.93 10.72 -15.86
CA LEU A 99 7.25 11.28 -15.53
C LEU A 99 8.31 11.06 -16.63
N GLY A 100 7.98 10.31 -17.69
CA GLY A 100 8.94 9.91 -18.73
C GLY A 100 10.07 9.04 -18.16
N VAL A 101 9.75 8.13 -17.24
CA VAL A 101 10.71 7.19 -16.64
C VAL A 101 10.50 5.82 -17.23
N THR A 102 11.59 5.17 -17.62
CA THR A 102 11.57 3.82 -18.19
C THR A 102 12.72 2.98 -17.62
N VAL A 103 12.54 1.67 -17.63
CA VAL A 103 13.59 0.68 -17.35
C VAL A 103 13.66 -0.31 -18.50
N SER A 104 14.84 -0.83 -18.80
CA SER A 104 15.01 -1.79 -19.91
C SER A 104 14.63 -3.20 -19.47
N GLU A 105 14.11 -4.00 -20.40
CA GLU A 105 13.83 -5.41 -20.13
C GLU A 105 15.10 -6.17 -19.74
N ALA A 106 16.26 -5.81 -20.30
CA ALA A 106 17.54 -6.41 -19.91
C ALA A 106 17.87 -6.19 -18.42
N GLN A 107 17.59 -5.00 -17.87
CA GLN A 107 17.75 -4.72 -16.44
C GLN A 107 16.78 -5.58 -15.62
N VAL A 108 15.52 -5.68 -16.04
CA VAL A 108 14.51 -6.52 -15.35
C VAL A 108 14.95 -7.99 -15.38
N ASP A 109 15.41 -8.52 -16.53
CA ASP A 109 15.87 -9.89 -16.66
C ASP A 109 17.10 -10.17 -15.78
N GLN A 110 18.03 -9.23 -15.70
CA GLN A 110 19.20 -9.35 -14.84
C GLN A 110 18.82 -9.45 -13.35
N VAL A 111 17.96 -8.55 -12.87
CA VAL A 111 17.51 -8.56 -11.46
C VAL A 111 16.67 -9.79 -11.19
N TYR A 112 15.83 -10.23 -12.13
CA TYR A 112 15.06 -11.46 -12.01
C TYR A 112 15.94 -12.69 -11.86
N ALA A 113 17.00 -12.80 -12.69
CA ALA A 113 17.95 -13.90 -12.61
C ALA A 113 18.70 -13.90 -11.27
N GLN A 114 19.14 -12.74 -10.76
CA GLN A 114 19.79 -12.61 -9.47
C GLN A 114 18.86 -13.00 -8.32
N GLN A 115 17.61 -12.50 -8.33
CA GLN A 115 16.63 -12.77 -7.28
C GLN A 115 16.26 -14.25 -7.23
N THR A 116 16.06 -14.88 -8.39
CA THR A 116 15.75 -16.32 -8.45
C THR A 116 16.94 -17.20 -8.05
N ALA A 117 18.16 -16.79 -8.40
CA ALA A 117 19.37 -17.51 -7.98
C ALA A 117 19.63 -17.42 -6.46
N SER A 118 19.28 -16.30 -5.83
CA SER A 118 19.41 -16.12 -4.37
C SER A 118 18.43 -16.98 -3.57
N GLY A 119 17.30 -17.36 -4.17
CA GLY A 119 16.21 -18.06 -3.50
C GLY A 119 15.41 -17.19 -2.51
N GLN A 120 15.76 -15.92 -2.32
CA GLN A 120 15.08 -14.97 -1.43
C GLN A 120 13.93 -14.28 -2.16
N LEU A 121 12.84 -15.01 -2.39
CA LEU A 121 11.69 -14.50 -3.11
C LEU A 121 10.69 -13.80 -2.18
N PRO A 122 10.03 -12.70 -2.63
CA PRO A 122 8.88 -12.15 -1.93
C PRO A 122 7.80 -13.21 -1.71
N SER A 123 7.02 -13.10 -0.66
CA SER A 123 5.94 -14.03 -0.36
C SER A 123 4.57 -13.36 -0.46
N TYR A 124 3.56 -14.13 -0.89
CA TYR A 124 2.15 -13.73 -0.85
C TYR A 124 1.54 -13.78 0.55
N SER A 125 2.26 -14.30 1.53
CA SER A 125 1.73 -14.53 2.89
C SER A 125 2.82 -14.37 3.94
N ASP A 126 2.50 -13.64 5.00
CA ASP A 126 3.39 -13.46 6.16
C ASP A 126 3.43 -14.71 7.06
N THR A 127 2.44 -15.61 6.93
CA THR A 127 2.30 -16.79 7.78
C THR A 127 2.86 -18.07 7.17
N LYS A 128 3.02 -18.10 5.84
CA LYS A 128 3.56 -19.23 5.07
C LYS A 128 4.40 -18.72 3.92
N ASN A 129 5.52 -19.40 3.66
CA ASN A 129 6.36 -19.07 2.52
C ASN A 129 5.71 -19.51 1.20
N ILE A 130 4.85 -18.66 0.64
CA ILE A 130 4.23 -18.82 -0.67
C ILE A 130 4.92 -17.84 -1.63
N PRO A 131 5.98 -18.27 -2.32
CA PRO A 131 6.83 -17.34 -3.05
C PRO A 131 6.14 -16.77 -4.27
N VAL A 132 6.33 -15.47 -4.48
CA VAL A 132 6.00 -14.79 -5.75
C VAL A 132 6.98 -15.26 -6.81
N LYS A 133 6.49 -15.74 -7.95
CA LYS A 133 7.30 -16.32 -9.04
C LYS A 133 6.81 -15.87 -10.41
N GLY A 134 7.56 -16.26 -11.45
CA GLY A 134 7.18 -16.08 -12.84
C GLY A 134 6.94 -14.60 -13.20
N ASP A 135 5.93 -14.36 -14.02
CA ASP A 135 5.64 -13.02 -14.55
C ASP A 135 5.23 -12.03 -13.45
N VAL A 136 4.61 -12.49 -12.34
CA VAL A 136 4.28 -11.63 -11.21
C VAL A 136 5.53 -11.12 -10.52
N LEU A 137 6.53 -11.99 -10.29
CA LEU A 137 7.84 -11.57 -9.75
C LEU A 137 8.52 -10.59 -10.71
N LYS A 138 8.52 -10.91 -12.00
CA LYS A 138 9.14 -10.06 -13.02
C LYS A 138 8.49 -8.67 -13.09
N GLY A 139 7.16 -8.60 -13.00
CA GLY A 139 6.39 -7.35 -12.87
C GLY A 139 6.77 -6.56 -11.62
N TYR A 140 6.79 -7.20 -10.45
CA TYR A 140 7.18 -6.57 -9.19
C TYR A 140 8.61 -6.02 -9.22
N LEU A 141 9.55 -6.74 -9.82
CA LEU A 141 10.94 -6.28 -9.97
C LEU A 141 11.05 -5.10 -10.94
N ARG A 142 10.27 -5.10 -12.03
CA ARG A 142 10.14 -3.94 -12.92
C ARG A 142 9.63 -2.72 -12.18
N ASP A 143 8.58 -2.87 -11.38
CA ASP A 143 8.02 -1.79 -10.56
C ASP A 143 9.06 -1.26 -9.58
N SER A 144 9.81 -2.14 -8.91
CA SER A 144 10.87 -1.76 -7.99
C SER A 144 11.98 -0.94 -8.65
N LEU A 145 12.39 -1.31 -9.87
CA LEU A 145 13.34 -0.53 -10.67
C LEU A 145 12.77 0.83 -11.09
N LEU A 146 11.49 0.87 -11.48
CA LEU A 146 10.79 2.12 -11.78
C LEU A 146 10.69 3.02 -10.56
N TRP A 147 10.36 2.48 -9.37
CA TRP A 147 10.36 3.26 -8.12
C TRP A 147 11.74 3.84 -7.82
N GLN A 148 12.79 3.05 -7.99
CA GLN A 148 14.15 3.54 -7.81
C GLN A 148 14.47 4.69 -8.77
N ALA A 149 14.11 4.57 -10.04
CA ALA A 149 14.33 5.60 -11.05
C ALA A 149 13.48 6.86 -10.82
N ILE A 150 12.20 6.70 -10.44
CA ILE A 150 11.30 7.80 -10.05
C ILE A 150 11.86 8.52 -8.81
N GLY A 151 12.24 7.75 -7.80
CA GLY A 151 12.80 8.30 -6.57
C GLY A 151 14.11 9.03 -6.81
N ALA A 152 15.04 8.46 -7.57
CA ALA A 152 16.30 9.11 -7.91
C ALA A 152 16.10 10.49 -8.59
N LYS A 153 15.03 10.62 -9.38
CA LYS A 153 14.68 11.88 -10.07
C LYS A 153 14.17 12.97 -9.13
N GLN A 154 13.50 12.61 -8.03
CA GLN A 154 12.74 13.55 -7.21
C GLN A 154 13.22 13.66 -5.76
N VAL A 155 13.94 12.67 -5.24
CA VAL A 155 14.34 12.59 -3.83
C VAL A 155 15.16 13.80 -3.36
N ARG A 156 15.98 14.36 -4.26
CA ARG A 156 16.85 15.50 -3.97
C ARG A 156 16.13 16.84 -3.91
N THR A 157 14.95 16.94 -4.49
CA THR A 157 14.24 18.21 -4.67
C THR A 157 12.91 18.26 -3.96
N THR A 158 12.53 17.19 -3.24
CA THR A 158 11.28 17.15 -2.49
C THR A 158 11.50 17.52 -1.03
N ALA A 159 10.66 18.43 -0.54
CA ALA A 159 10.54 18.76 0.87
C ALA A 159 9.07 18.80 1.28
N VAL A 160 8.79 18.40 2.52
CA VAL A 160 7.44 18.42 3.11
C VAL A 160 7.50 19.18 4.43
N THR A 161 6.63 20.19 4.59
CA THR A 161 6.43 20.88 5.87
C THR A 161 5.19 20.34 6.54
N TYR A 162 5.30 19.99 7.82
CA TYR A 162 4.25 19.32 8.57
C TYR A 162 4.31 19.63 10.06
N ASP A 163 3.17 19.47 10.72
CA ASP A 163 3.06 19.36 12.17
C ASP A 163 2.70 17.92 12.50
N TYR A 164 3.24 17.36 13.58
CA TYR A 164 2.83 16.03 14.00
C TYR A 164 2.74 15.91 15.53
N ALA A 165 1.90 14.98 15.97
CA ALA A 165 1.85 14.53 17.34
C ALA A 165 1.76 13.01 17.39
N VAL A 166 2.05 12.44 18.55
CA VAL A 166 1.96 11.01 18.80
C VAL A 166 0.79 10.69 19.72
N THR A 167 0.15 9.54 19.51
CA THR A 167 -0.91 8.99 20.36
C THR A 167 -0.63 7.52 20.66
N GLN A 168 -1.22 6.99 21.72
CA GLN A 168 -0.96 5.62 22.18
C GLN A 168 -1.68 4.56 21.32
N ASP A 169 -2.81 4.93 20.73
CA ASP A 169 -3.66 3.99 20.00
C ASP A 169 -4.40 4.66 18.83
N ARG A 170 -5.09 3.83 18.05
CA ARG A 170 -5.88 4.25 16.90
C ARG A 170 -7.03 5.21 17.28
N ASN A 171 -7.67 5.02 18.42
CA ASN A 171 -8.79 5.85 18.83
C ASN A 171 -8.33 7.28 19.15
N GLY A 172 -7.21 7.40 19.87
CA GLY A 172 -6.53 8.67 20.09
C GLY A 172 -6.09 9.35 18.78
N ALA A 173 -5.55 8.55 17.85
CA ALA A 173 -5.20 9.05 16.53
C ALA A 173 -6.42 9.56 15.76
N GLN A 174 -7.51 8.80 15.72
CA GLN A 174 -8.76 9.22 15.07
C GLN A 174 -9.32 10.52 15.68
N ALA A 175 -9.38 10.61 17.00
CA ALA A 175 -9.85 11.82 17.67
C ALA A 175 -9.03 13.06 17.33
N LEU A 176 -7.69 12.90 17.23
CA LEU A 176 -6.81 13.99 16.83
C LEU A 176 -6.96 14.35 15.33
N VAL A 177 -7.13 13.35 14.46
CA VAL A 177 -7.46 13.56 13.03
C VAL A 177 -8.75 14.37 12.91
N ASP A 178 -9.82 13.98 13.61
CA ASP A 178 -11.11 14.67 13.55
C ASP A 178 -11.00 16.12 14.03
N LYS A 179 -10.21 16.39 15.08
CA LYS A 179 -9.94 17.73 15.59
C LYS A 179 -9.18 18.60 14.58
N LEU A 180 -8.17 18.04 13.91
CA LEU A 180 -7.39 18.72 12.87
C LEU A 180 -8.24 19.02 11.62
N LEU A 181 -9.15 18.13 11.26
CA LEU A 181 -10.08 18.33 10.14
C LEU A 181 -11.13 19.41 10.44
N ALA A 182 -11.60 19.48 11.71
CA ALA A 182 -12.57 20.48 12.12
C ALA A 182 -11.97 21.90 12.22
N HIS A 183 -10.69 22.01 12.57
CA HIS A 183 -9.99 23.28 12.80
C HIS A 183 -8.62 23.30 12.13
N PRO A 184 -8.56 23.22 10.80
CA PRO A 184 -7.29 23.11 10.06
C PRO A 184 -6.41 24.36 10.16
N ASP A 185 -6.99 25.53 10.43
CA ASP A 185 -6.30 26.78 10.70
C ASP A 185 -5.59 26.81 12.07
N GLN A 186 -5.96 25.94 12.99
CA GLN A 186 -5.40 25.80 14.32
C GLN A 186 -4.45 24.59 14.46
N HIS A 187 -4.03 23.96 13.35
CA HIS A 187 -3.26 22.72 13.36
C HIS A 187 -2.03 22.78 14.28
N THR A 188 -1.26 23.85 14.25
CA THR A 188 -0.07 24.04 15.10
C THR A 188 -0.44 24.07 16.60
N ALA A 189 -1.50 24.80 16.99
CA ALA A 189 -1.95 24.85 18.38
C ALA A 189 -2.46 23.48 18.87
N ILE A 190 -3.21 22.78 18.02
CA ILE A 190 -3.76 21.45 18.31
C ILE A 190 -2.63 20.44 18.54
N VAL A 191 -1.62 20.42 17.65
CA VAL A 191 -0.47 19.52 17.76
C VAL A 191 0.35 19.83 19.02
N ASN A 192 0.65 21.09 19.28
CA ASN A 192 1.38 21.49 20.49
C ASN A 192 0.64 21.11 21.75
N GLN A 193 -0.70 21.27 21.79
CA GLN A 193 -1.52 20.84 22.92
C GLN A 193 -1.48 19.31 23.10
N ALA A 194 -1.56 18.54 22.04
CA ALA A 194 -1.47 17.09 22.10
C ALA A 194 -0.10 16.63 22.64
N MET A 195 0.98 17.28 22.20
CA MET A 195 2.33 16.97 22.66
C MET A 195 2.65 17.44 24.05
N ALA A 196 1.99 18.50 24.56
CA ALA A 196 2.19 18.99 25.93
C ALA A 196 1.79 17.96 27.01
N GLY A 197 0.86 17.04 26.69
CA GLY A 197 0.47 15.92 27.55
C GLY A 197 1.35 14.66 27.40
N ALA A 198 2.22 14.61 26.37
CA ALA A 198 3.11 13.49 26.15
C ALA A 198 4.37 13.66 27.02
N GLN A 199 4.67 12.65 27.84
CA GLN A 199 5.95 12.60 28.58
C GLN A 199 6.93 11.77 27.76
N SER A 200 8.13 12.28 27.52
CA SER A 200 9.24 11.49 27.04
C SER A 200 9.63 10.43 28.07
N GLN A 201 10.08 9.26 27.64
CA GLN A 201 10.51 8.17 28.55
C GLN A 201 11.61 8.62 29.54
N ASP A 202 12.38 9.63 29.20
CA ASP A 202 13.44 10.22 30.03
C ASP A 202 12.99 11.42 30.88
N GLY A 203 11.68 11.73 30.89
CA GLY A 203 11.11 12.87 31.62
C GLY A 203 11.39 14.25 30.98
N SER A 204 12.02 14.30 29.81
CA SER A 204 12.24 15.54 29.08
C SER A 204 10.94 16.07 28.47
N LYS A 205 10.83 17.40 28.29
CA LYS A 205 9.72 17.97 27.52
C LYS A 205 9.90 17.58 26.04
N PRO A 206 8.82 17.11 25.37
CA PRO A 206 8.88 16.82 23.96
C PRO A 206 9.32 18.08 23.18
N LYS A 207 10.22 17.88 22.22
CA LYS A 207 10.62 18.95 21.28
C LYS A 207 9.37 19.39 20.51
N SER A 208 9.31 20.67 20.12
CA SER A 208 8.27 21.14 19.21
C SER A 208 8.24 20.28 17.94
N THR A 209 7.06 19.79 17.60
CA THR A 209 6.80 18.97 16.43
C THR A 209 5.97 19.74 15.40
N ALA A 210 5.91 21.06 15.55
CA ALA A 210 5.21 21.96 14.64
C ALA A 210 6.17 22.66 13.68
N ASN A 211 5.69 22.94 12.46
CA ASN A 211 6.42 23.61 11.39
C ASN A 211 7.75 22.92 11.02
N LEU A 212 7.80 21.62 11.11
CA LEU A 212 8.96 20.86 10.71
C LEU A 212 9.01 20.74 9.20
N THR A 213 10.21 20.85 8.64
CA THR A 213 10.46 20.58 7.22
C THR A 213 11.38 19.37 7.11
N GLY A 214 10.88 18.31 6.49
CA GLY A 214 11.61 17.08 6.22
C GLY A 214 11.87 16.88 4.73
N ALA A 215 13.02 16.29 4.43
CA ALA A 215 13.35 15.77 3.11
C ALA A 215 13.53 14.24 3.20
N PRO A 216 13.29 13.49 2.11
CA PRO A 216 13.32 12.02 2.15
C PRO A 216 14.63 11.44 2.67
N ALA A 217 15.76 12.11 2.39
CA ALA A 217 17.09 11.66 2.80
C ALA A 217 17.43 11.93 4.27
N THR A 218 16.74 12.87 4.91
CA THR A 218 17.05 13.33 6.27
C THR A 218 15.93 13.06 7.28
N THR A 219 14.76 12.66 6.80
CA THR A 219 13.62 12.32 7.66
C THR A 219 13.75 10.87 8.14
N PRO A 220 13.54 10.61 9.44
CA PRO A 220 13.49 9.24 9.96
C PRO A 220 12.51 8.37 9.17
N GLN A 221 12.87 7.10 8.97
CA GLN A 221 12.09 6.18 8.14
C GLN A 221 10.67 5.97 8.67
N GLU A 222 10.48 6.09 9.98
CA GLU A 222 9.18 6.00 10.66
C GLU A 222 8.20 7.09 10.18
N LEU A 223 8.72 8.23 9.72
CA LEU A 223 7.94 9.34 9.20
C LEU A 223 7.81 9.34 7.66
N ALA A 224 8.36 8.34 6.99
CA ALA A 224 8.29 8.21 5.53
C ALA A 224 6.88 8.29 4.93
N PRO A 225 5.78 7.82 5.61
CA PRO A 225 4.43 7.96 5.09
C PRO A 225 4.01 9.41 4.81
N MET A 226 4.65 10.41 5.42
CA MET A 226 4.39 11.83 5.12
C MET A 226 4.68 12.19 3.65
N PHE A 227 5.62 11.49 3.01
CA PHE A 227 5.94 11.71 1.60
C PHE A 227 4.91 11.12 0.63
N ALA A 228 4.01 10.27 1.11
CA ALA A 228 2.88 9.76 0.33
C ALA A 228 1.65 10.68 0.39
N ALA A 229 1.65 11.71 1.26
CA ALA A 229 0.55 12.64 1.44
C ALA A 229 0.72 13.92 0.61
N ASN A 230 -0.39 14.57 0.29
CA ASN A 230 -0.43 15.88 -0.33
C ASN A 230 -0.48 16.99 0.71
N ALA A 231 -0.13 18.22 0.32
CA ALA A 231 -0.43 19.40 1.14
C ALA A 231 -1.94 19.50 1.43
N GLY A 232 -2.29 19.95 2.62
CA GLY A 232 -3.68 20.01 3.11
C GLY A 232 -4.23 18.66 3.55
N SER A 233 -3.40 17.65 3.77
CA SER A 233 -3.84 16.35 4.27
C SER A 233 -3.59 16.21 5.76
N VAL A 234 -4.53 15.55 6.45
CA VAL A 234 -4.35 14.98 7.79
C VAL A 234 -4.13 13.49 7.62
N ILE A 235 -3.05 12.97 8.19
CA ILE A 235 -2.68 11.56 8.12
C ILE A 235 -2.47 10.98 9.50
N ALA A 236 -2.73 9.69 9.64
CA ALA A 236 -2.34 8.94 10.83
C ALA A 236 -1.88 7.53 10.45
N PHE A 237 -0.83 7.05 11.10
CA PHE A 237 -0.25 5.72 10.85
C PHE A 237 0.47 5.20 12.10
N PRO A 238 0.50 3.87 12.30
CA PRO A 238 1.19 3.26 13.43
C PRO A 238 2.70 3.19 13.18
N VAL A 239 3.48 3.42 14.22
CA VAL A 239 4.90 3.08 14.32
C VAL A 239 5.01 1.82 15.16
N GLN A 240 5.03 0.66 14.50
CA GLN A 240 4.89 -0.64 15.17
C GLN A 240 6.00 -0.92 16.19
N GLN A 241 7.24 -0.48 15.93
CA GLN A 241 8.37 -0.70 16.84
C GLN A 241 8.21 0.04 18.17
N GLU A 242 7.52 1.17 18.17
CA GLU A 242 7.31 2.01 19.34
C GLU A 242 5.90 1.85 19.94
N ASN A 243 5.03 1.07 19.27
CA ASN A 243 3.63 0.87 19.65
C ASN A 243 2.85 2.19 19.84
N ILE A 244 3.11 3.17 18.98
CA ILE A 244 2.46 4.48 18.95
C ILE A 244 1.84 4.74 17.59
N TRP A 245 0.98 5.77 17.53
CA TRP A 245 0.46 6.33 16.30
C TRP A 245 1.02 7.73 16.10
N VAL A 246 1.48 8.01 14.89
CA VAL A 246 1.82 9.37 14.44
C VAL A 246 0.61 9.95 13.74
N VAL A 247 0.20 11.15 14.14
CA VAL A 247 -0.83 11.95 13.47
C VAL A 247 -0.17 13.22 12.97
N ALA A 248 -0.31 13.52 11.68
CA ALA A 248 0.31 14.70 11.10
C ALA A 248 -0.64 15.50 10.21
N TYR A 249 -0.46 16.81 10.23
CA TYR A 249 -1.02 17.74 9.25
C TYR A 249 0.09 18.15 8.28
N VAL A 250 -0.08 17.81 7.00
CA VAL A 250 0.87 18.17 5.93
C VAL A 250 0.52 19.55 5.40
N GLN A 251 1.30 20.55 5.80
CA GLN A 251 1.04 21.95 5.46
C GLN A 251 1.43 22.28 4.02
N LYS A 252 2.63 21.87 3.64
CA LYS A 252 3.23 22.23 2.35
C LYS A 252 4.05 21.07 1.79
N ARG A 253 4.00 20.93 0.48
CA ARG A 253 4.87 20.05 -0.29
C ARG A 253 5.53 20.86 -1.40
N THR A 254 6.85 20.75 -1.49
CA THR A 254 7.67 21.41 -2.52
C THR A 254 8.42 20.33 -3.28
N GLU A 255 8.27 20.29 -4.60
CA GLU A 255 8.91 19.29 -5.48
C GLU A 255 10.17 19.85 -6.19
N ASN A 256 10.40 21.15 -6.08
CA ASN A 256 11.57 21.85 -6.63
C ASN A 256 12.25 22.71 -5.54
N ALA A 257 12.54 22.09 -4.40
CA ALA A 257 13.12 22.79 -3.22
C ALA A 257 14.63 23.07 -3.33
N GLY A 258 15.25 22.78 -4.47
CA GLY A 258 16.71 22.73 -4.58
C GLY A 258 17.26 21.41 -4.02
N ASP A 259 18.56 21.29 -3.83
CA ASP A 259 19.12 20.08 -3.23
C ASP A 259 18.82 20.04 -1.72
N THR A 260 17.92 19.16 -1.34
CA THR A 260 17.49 18.94 0.07
C THR A 260 18.33 17.90 0.80
N THR A 261 19.32 17.29 0.14
CA THR A 261 20.08 16.16 0.68
C THR A 261 21.36 16.59 1.39
N GLY A 262 21.78 17.83 1.22
CA GLY A 262 23.07 18.28 1.74
C GLY A 262 24.27 17.50 1.17
N GLY A 263 24.12 16.93 -0.04
CA GLY A 263 25.15 16.12 -0.70
C GLY A 263 25.19 14.66 -0.26
N GLN A 264 24.25 14.17 0.57
CA GLN A 264 24.20 12.78 0.98
C GLN A 264 23.86 11.85 -0.20
N ASP A 265 24.35 10.62 -0.13
CA ASP A 265 23.95 9.56 -1.05
C ASP A 265 22.49 9.14 -0.75
N VAL A 266 21.65 9.27 -1.76
CA VAL A 266 20.22 8.96 -1.68
C VAL A 266 19.84 7.64 -2.33
N SER A 267 20.81 6.86 -2.80
CA SER A 267 20.56 5.61 -3.53
C SER A 267 19.71 4.62 -2.73
N GLN A 268 19.94 4.56 -1.40
CA GLN A 268 19.22 3.64 -0.53
C GLN A 268 17.76 4.08 -0.26
N VAL A 269 17.47 5.36 -0.26
CA VAL A 269 16.12 5.89 -0.02
C VAL A 269 15.32 6.13 -1.30
N ALA A 270 15.98 6.13 -2.45
CA ALA A 270 15.33 6.41 -3.73
C ALA A 270 14.18 5.43 -4.03
N GLY A 271 14.39 4.14 -3.81
CA GLY A 271 13.37 3.10 -4.06
C GLY A 271 12.12 3.29 -3.19
N SER A 272 12.28 3.41 -1.90
CA SER A 272 11.17 3.60 -0.95
C SER A 272 10.48 4.97 -1.17
N PHE A 273 11.23 6.01 -1.48
CA PHE A 273 10.66 7.29 -1.83
C PHE A 273 9.86 7.21 -3.15
N GLY A 274 10.37 6.54 -4.18
CA GLY A 274 9.65 6.33 -5.43
C GLY A 274 8.37 5.53 -5.24
N GLN A 275 8.38 4.51 -4.38
CA GLN A 275 7.16 3.81 -3.97
C GLN A 275 6.16 4.75 -3.28
N SER A 276 6.62 5.62 -2.38
CA SER A 276 5.75 6.65 -1.76
C SER A 276 5.14 7.59 -2.81
N GLN A 277 5.87 7.91 -3.89
CA GLN A 277 5.32 8.72 -4.99
C GLN A 277 4.25 7.95 -5.79
N MET A 278 4.43 6.65 -6.01
CA MET A 278 3.40 5.79 -6.63
C MET A 278 2.15 5.74 -5.75
N ILE A 279 2.30 5.54 -4.43
CA ILE A 279 1.17 5.52 -3.48
C ILE A 279 0.44 6.87 -3.51
N ARG A 280 1.16 7.98 -3.48
CA ARG A 280 0.59 9.33 -3.60
C ARG A 280 -0.16 9.51 -4.93
N TYR A 281 0.43 9.07 -6.02
CA TYR A 281 -0.21 9.12 -7.34
C TYR A 281 -1.52 8.31 -7.34
N ALA A 282 -1.50 7.08 -6.83
CA ALA A 282 -2.68 6.22 -6.73
C ALA A 282 -3.80 6.88 -5.87
N ALA A 283 -3.42 7.51 -4.74
CA ALA A 283 -4.36 8.25 -3.91
C ALA A 283 -4.99 9.45 -4.63
N GLN A 284 -4.22 10.17 -5.47
CA GLN A 284 -4.72 11.28 -6.28
C GLN A 284 -5.59 10.83 -7.45
N ALA A 285 -5.19 9.76 -8.13
CA ALA A 285 -5.93 9.20 -9.25
C ALA A 285 -7.27 8.59 -8.81
N GLY A 286 -7.36 8.20 -7.54
CA GLY A 286 -8.47 7.45 -6.98
C GLY A 286 -8.35 5.96 -7.29
N VAL A 287 -8.36 5.13 -6.24
CA VAL A 287 -8.40 3.68 -6.37
C VAL A 287 -9.73 3.16 -5.86
N THR A 288 -10.45 2.45 -6.70
CA THR A 288 -11.68 1.74 -6.35
C THR A 288 -11.43 0.25 -6.50
N LEU A 289 -11.57 -0.51 -5.42
CA LEU A 289 -11.46 -1.97 -5.45
C LEU A 289 -12.83 -2.61 -5.59
N ASN A 290 -12.86 -3.79 -6.22
CA ASN A 290 -14.00 -4.68 -6.09
C ASN A 290 -14.14 -5.08 -4.61
N PRO A 291 -15.30 -4.86 -3.96
CA PRO A 291 -15.49 -5.03 -2.52
C PRO A 291 -15.11 -6.42 -1.97
N ARG A 292 -15.12 -7.45 -2.81
CA ARG A 292 -14.73 -8.80 -2.41
C ARG A 292 -13.25 -8.93 -2.02
N PHE A 293 -12.39 -7.99 -2.47
CA PHE A 293 -10.97 -7.99 -2.12
C PHE A 293 -10.66 -7.11 -0.92
N GLY A 294 -11.58 -6.26 -0.49
CA GLY A 294 -11.40 -5.34 0.62
C GLY A 294 -11.38 -3.88 0.19
N VAL A 295 -10.63 -3.07 0.92
CA VAL A 295 -10.52 -1.62 0.72
C VAL A 295 -9.08 -1.20 0.48
N TRP A 296 -8.88 -0.18 -0.35
CA TRP A 296 -7.58 0.41 -0.60
C TRP A 296 -7.19 1.40 0.51
N GLU A 297 -5.97 1.29 1.02
CA GLU A 297 -5.40 2.24 1.96
C GLU A 297 -4.57 3.30 1.21
N PRO A 298 -5.07 4.53 1.10
CA PRO A 298 -4.46 5.53 0.22
C PRO A 298 -3.11 6.07 0.74
N LEU A 299 -2.74 5.83 2.00
CA LEU A 299 -1.47 6.28 2.57
C LEU A 299 -0.37 5.22 2.52
N THR A 300 -0.73 3.95 2.64
CA THR A 300 0.22 2.83 2.65
C THR A 300 0.28 2.07 1.34
N GLY A 301 -0.76 2.22 0.50
CA GLY A 301 -0.88 1.46 -0.73
C GLY A 301 -1.19 -0.02 -0.50
N LEU A 302 -1.73 -0.38 0.65
CA LEU A 302 -2.12 -1.74 1.01
C LEU A 302 -3.59 -2.01 0.68
N VAL A 303 -3.96 -3.27 0.70
CA VAL A 303 -5.35 -3.71 0.62
C VAL A 303 -5.75 -4.34 1.96
N SER A 304 -6.60 -3.65 2.71
CA SER A 304 -7.14 -4.10 4.00
C SER A 304 -8.49 -4.79 3.84
N PRO A 305 -8.88 -5.68 4.78
CA PRO A 305 -10.19 -6.33 4.76
C PRO A 305 -11.35 -5.34 4.80
N SER A 306 -11.21 -4.28 5.60
CA SER A 306 -12.21 -3.22 5.78
C SER A 306 -11.55 -1.91 6.25
N ASP A 307 -12.28 -0.81 6.19
CA ASP A 307 -11.81 0.50 6.70
C ASP A 307 -11.42 0.45 8.19
N GLY A 308 -12.14 -0.32 8.99
CA GLY A 308 -11.86 -0.47 10.43
C GLY A 308 -10.55 -1.21 10.72
N GLU A 309 -10.07 -1.99 9.76
CA GLU A 309 -8.83 -2.78 9.85
C GLU A 309 -7.66 -2.14 9.08
N SER A 310 -7.87 -0.95 8.49
CA SER A 310 -6.80 -0.22 7.83
C SER A 310 -5.69 0.12 8.81
N SER A 311 -4.45 0.00 8.36
CA SER A 311 -3.27 0.35 9.14
C SER A 311 -3.02 1.87 9.20
N SER A 312 -3.78 2.67 8.43
CA SER A 312 -3.54 4.11 8.32
C SER A 312 -4.82 4.90 8.05
N ILE A 313 -4.73 6.21 8.21
CA ILE A 313 -5.79 7.18 7.92
C ILE A 313 -5.21 8.26 7.01
N LEU A 314 -5.90 8.59 5.92
CA LEU A 314 -5.62 9.75 5.08
C LEU A 314 -6.92 10.49 4.80
N LYS A 315 -6.97 11.75 5.18
CA LYS A 315 -8.11 12.65 4.91
C LYS A 315 -7.58 13.97 4.35
N THR A 316 -8.25 14.51 3.36
CA THR A 316 -7.93 15.83 2.82
C THR A 316 -8.83 16.86 3.49
N VAL A 317 -8.23 17.97 3.91
CA VAL A 317 -8.98 19.13 4.42
C VAL A 317 -9.80 19.71 3.27
N LYS A 318 -11.10 19.79 3.47
CA LYS A 318 -11.97 20.50 2.52
C LYS A 318 -11.69 21.98 2.66
N THR A 319 -10.95 22.57 1.71
CA THR A 319 -10.94 24.03 1.57
C THR A 319 -12.30 24.43 1.05
N ASN A 320 -13.08 25.12 1.86
CA ASN A 320 -14.24 25.84 1.31
C ASN A 320 -13.72 26.81 0.26
N PRO A 321 -14.31 26.84 -0.94
CA PRO A 321 -13.92 27.73 -2.02
C PRO A 321 -14.10 29.21 -1.64
#